data_d8760ce83e42a11be0bb45fecd6bb946
#
_entry.id   d8760ce83e42a11be0bb45fecd6bb946
#
_cell.length_a   1.000
_cell.length_b   1.000
_cell.length_c   1.000
_cell.angle_alpha   90.00
_cell.angle_beta   90.00
_cell.angle_gamma   90.00
#
_symmetry.space_group_name_H-M   'P 1'
#
loop_
_entity.id
_entity.type
_entity.pdbx_description
1 polymer ?
#
loop_
_entity_poly.entity_id
_entity_poly.type
_entity_poly.pdbx_seq_one_letter_code
_entity_poly.pdbx_strand_id
1 'polypeptide(L)'
;AICVNAAINKQDAVIHLAAIIPMLSETNPSLAEKVNVQGTQIVIDAIAAQPKMPLLVFPSSISVHGFSNNRVPPCRIDEPLHAQDNYASHKIECEKRLRASNIPWVILRIGACVDALNVKAGDQEAMLRHMFTLDVDTRIEYLHPHDAAIAMSNALDNPAVIGKTLFLGSGKSSQTSWLEFVNIMPRTMGLGDLPVSAFGHEPYYTDWMDTAESQQLLNFQQLGLDGYKRELAQKWRFLRILLWPFRGLIRHRMLKFSAQKA
;
A
#
# COMPACT_ATOMS: atom_id res chain seq x y z
N ALA A 1 -18.70 5.84 17.75
CA ALA A 1 -19.31 4.57 18.17
C ALA A 1 -20.74 4.38 17.62
N ILE A 2 -21.69 5.27 17.88
CA ILE A 2 -23.12 5.11 17.47
C ILE A 2 -23.27 4.87 15.95
N CYS A 3 -22.64 5.68 15.10
CA CYS A 3 -22.69 5.52 13.64
C CYS A 3 -22.06 4.20 13.17
N VAL A 4 -20.98 3.75 13.81
CA VAL A 4 -20.30 2.49 13.47
C VAL A 4 -21.20 1.30 13.83
N ASN A 5 -21.80 1.30 15.03
CA ASN A 5 -22.75 0.26 15.42
C ASN A 5 -23.94 0.15 14.46
N ALA A 6 -24.49 1.30 14.03
CA ALA A 6 -25.58 1.31 13.06
C ALA A 6 -25.15 0.75 11.69
N ALA A 7 -23.94 1.08 11.23
CA ALA A 7 -23.41 0.60 9.94
C ALA A 7 -23.10 -0.91 9.94
N ILE A 8 -22.69 -1.47 11.08
CA ILE A 8 -22.33 -2.90 11.23
C ILE A 8 -23.57 -3.77 11.47
N ASN A 9 -24.66 -3.21 11.92
CA ASN A 9 -25.86 -3.96 12.25
C ASN A 9 -26.39 -4.75 11.04
N LYS A 10 -26.58 -6.07 11.24
CA LYS A 10 -27.05 -7.03 10.22
C LYS A 10 -26.13 -7.18 9.00
N GLN A 11 -24.85 -6.81 9.10
CA GLN A 11 -23.87 -7.13 8.07
C GLN A 11 -23.32 -8.54 8.30
N ASP A 12 -22.91 -9.22 7.22
CA ASP A 12 -22.23 -10.51 7.28
C ASP A 12 -20.69 -10.33 7.32
N ALA A 13 -20.18 -9.20 6.81
CA ALA A 13 -18.78 -8.85 6.85
C ALA A 13 -18.54 -7.34 6.85
N VAL A 14 -17.36 -6.92 7.29
CA VAL A 14 -16.90 -5.53 7.34
C VAL A 14 -15.50 -5.45 6.73
N ILE A 15 -15.32 -4.62 5.69
CA ILE A 15 -13.99 -4.28 5.18
C ILE A 15 -13.62 -2.91 5.75
N HIS A 16 -12.62 -2.85 6.65
CA HIS A 16 -12.25 -1.64 7.37
C HIS A 16 -11.10 -0.88 6.68
N LEU A 17 -11.44 -0.04 5.70
CA LEU A 17 -10.46 0.72 4.90
C LEU A 17 -10.04 2.06 5.53
N ALA A 18 -10.77 2.55 6.54
CA ALA A 18 -10.51 3.85 7.11
C ALA A 18 -9.14 3.88 7.82
N ALA A 19 -8.23 4.68 7.30
CA ALA A 19 -6.91 4.91 7.90
C ALA A 19 -6.30 6.24 7.46
N ILE A 20 -5.48 6.82 8.32
CA ILE A 20 -4.53 7.89 7.99
C ILE A 20 -3.22 7.22 7.62
N ILE A 21 -2.78 7.43 6.38
CA ILE A 21 -1.59 6.81 5.77
C ILE A 21 -0.32 7.66 5.98
N PRO A 22 0.89 7.16 5.64
CA PRO A 22 2.15 7.89 5.75
C PRO A 22 2.12 9.29 5.13
N MET A 23 3.03 10.16 5.59
CA MET A 23 3.09 11.61 5.55
C MET A 23 2.10 12.26 6.54
N LEU A 24 0.79 12.02 6.44
CA LEU A 24 -0.17 12.61 7.37
C LEU A 24 -0.11 11.97 8.76
N SER A 25 0.17 10.67 8.85
CA SER A 25 0.38 10.00 10.15
C SER A 25 1.59 10.55 10.91
N GLU A 26 2.62 11.03 10.21
CA GLU A 26 3.83 11.59 10.81
C GLU A 26 3.65 13.08 11.17
N THR A 27 2.91 13.81 10.35
CA THR A 27 2.66 15.26 10.61
C THR A 27 1.55 15.49 11.62
N ASN A 28 0.64 14.55 11.82
CA ASN A 28 -0.43 14.62 12.82
C ASN A 28 -0.63 13.26 13.54
N PRO A 29 0.33 12.86 14.41
CA PRO A 29 0.29 11.55 15.08
C PRO A 29 -0.95 11.34 15.95
N SER A 30 -1.40 12.36 16.66
CA SER A 30 -2.57 12.29 17.55
C SER A 30 -3.86 11.98 16.78
N LEU A 31 -4.06 12.61 15.62
CA LEU A 31 -5.21 12.33 14.76
C LEU A 31 -5.08 10.93 14.15
N ALA A 32 -3.86 10.56 13.72
CA ALA A 32 -3.60 9.24 13.16
C ALA A 32 -3.88 8.12 14.16
N GLU A 33 -3.45 8.25 15.41
CA GLU A 33 -3.77 7.29 16.48
C GLU A 33 -5.29 7.16 16.71
N LYS A 34 -5.98 8.30 16.79
CA LYS A 34 -7.45 8.30 16.98
C LYS A 34 -8.18 7.56 15.86
N VAL A 35 -7.77 7.78 14.60
CA VAL A 35 -8.43 7.15 13.45
C VAL A 35 -7.97 5.69 13.31
N ASN A 36 -6.66 5.44 13.31
CA ASN A 36 -6.10 4.13 12.99
C ASN A 36 -6.30 3.14 14.15
N VAL A 37 -6.00 3.53 15.38
CA VAL A 37 -6.01 2.61 16.53
C VAL A 37 -7.36 2.63 17.24
N GLN A 38 -7.81 3.81 17.68
CA GLN A 38 -9.07 3.93 18.42
C GLN A 38 -10.27 3.65 17.51
N GLY A 39 -10.23 4.13 16.24
CA GLY A 39 -11.24 3.82 15.23
C GLY A 39 -11.37 2.31 14.97
N THR A 40 -10.25 1.60 14.83
CA THR A 40 -10.25 0.14 14.68
C THR A 40 -10.82 -0.56 15.92
N GLN A 41 -10.48 -0.08 17.14
CA GLN A 41 -11.05 -0.64 18.36
C GLN A 41 -12.57 -0.48 18.39
N ILE A 42 -13.10 0.69 18.00
CA ILE A 42 -14.56 0.91 17.92
C ILE A 42 -15.21 -0.08 16.93
N VAL A 43 -14.55 -0.42 15.83
CA VAL A 43 -15.07 -1.43 14.87
C VAL A 43 -15.05 -2.83 15.50
N ILE A 44 -13.97 -3.21 16.18
CA ILE A 44 -13.87 -4.50 16.90
C ILE A 44 -15.00 -4.63 17.94
N ASP A 45 -15.18 -3.61 18.78
CA ASP A 45 -16.19 -3.60 19.83
C ASP A 45 -17.61 -3.68 19.25
N ALA A 46 -17.85 -2.96 18.14
CA ALA A 46 -19.14 -2.97 17.47
C ALA A 46 -19.45 -4.33 16.81
N ILE A 47 -18.46 -5.03 16.29
CA ILE A 47 -18.59 -6.40 15.76
C ILE A 47 -18.88 -7.37 16.90
N ALA A 48 -18.11 -7.29 18.00
CA ALA A 48 -18.27 -8.16 19.17
C ALA A 48 -19.65 -8.04 19.84
N ALA A 49 -20.31 -6.87 19.70
CA ALA A 49 -21.65 -6.63 20.22
C ALA A 49 -22.78 -7.21 19.35
N GLN A 50 -22.48 -7.73 18.14
CA GLN A 50 -23.51 -8.31 17.28
C GLN A 50 -23.89 -9.74 17.71
N PRO A 51 -25.16 -10.13 17.66
CA PRO A 51 -25.62 -11.50 17.94
C PRO A 51 -24.95 -12.54 16.99
N LYS A 52 -24.75 -12.16 15.73
CA LYS A 52 -23.95 -12.88 14.73
C LYS A 52 -22.80 -11.95 14.34
N MET A 53 -21.59 -12.27 14.77
CA MET A 53 -20.41 -11.45 14.50
C MET A 53 -20.02 -11.50 13.02
N PRO A 54 -20.00 -10.34 12.30
CA PRO A 54 -19.51 -10.29 10.94
C PRO A 54 -17.99 -10.53 10.87
N LEU A 55 -17.51 -11.07 9.73
CA LEU A 55 -16.07 -11.17 9.44
C LEU A 55 -15.47 -9.78 9.29
N LEU A 56 -14.37 -9.51 9.99
CA LEU A 56 -13.57 -8.30 9.78
C LEU A 56 -12.42 -8.58 8.81
N VAL A 57 -12.46 -7.97 7.63
CA VAL A 57 -11.33 -7.89 6.70
C VAL A 57 -10.55 -6.62 7.04
N PHE A 58 -9.31 -6.79 7.52
CA PHE A 58 -8.46 -5.70 7.98
C PHE A 58 -7.24 -5.52 7.08
N PRO A 59 -7.19 -4.46 6.24
CA PRO A 59 -6.02 -4.08 5.48
C PRO A 59 -4.92 -3.54 6.39
N SER A 60 -3.86 -4.33 6.56
CA SER A 60 -2.60 -3.95 7.17
C SER A 60 -1.60 -3.56 6.07
N SER A 61 -0.30 -3.59 6.34
CA SER A 61 0.74 -3.14 5.42
C SER A 61 2.00 -3.98 5.53
N ILE A 62 2.73 -4.12 4.42
CA ILE A 62 4.10 -4.68 4.42
C ILE A 62 5.04 -3.86 5.30
N SER A 63 4.78 -2.57 5.50
CA SER A 63 5.62 -1.67 6.32
C SER A 63 5.77 -2.12 7.77
N VAL A 64 4.89 -2.99 8.27
CA VAL A 64 5.00 -3.57 9.62
C VAL A 64 6.29 -4.39 9.81
N HIS A 65 6.91 -4.87 8.74
CA HIS A 65 8.17 -5.60 8.77
C HIS A 65 9.42 -4.71 8.76
N GLY A 66 9.26 -3.39 8.54
CA GLY A 66 10.36 -2.43 8.49
C GLY A 66 11.19 -2.53 7.21
N PHE A 67 12.44 -2.06 7.31
CA PHE A 67 13.35 -1.98 6.16
C PHE A 67 13.75 -3.35 5.61
N SER A 68 13.91 -3.42 4.29
CA SER A 68 14.26 -4.64 3.56
C SER A 68 15.76 -4.86 3.36
N ASN A 69 16.63 -3.87 3.69
CA ASN A 69 18.04 -3.81 3.30
C ASN A 69 18.85 -5.05 3.74
N ASN A 70 18.55 -5.62 4.90
CA ASN A 70 19.25 -6.76 5.48
C ASN A 70 18.45 -8.07 5.42
N ARG A 71 17.42 -8.12 4.57
CA ARG A 71 16.53 -9.27 4.45
C ARG A 71 16.78 -10.01 3.14
N VAL A 72 16.78 -11.35 3.21
CA VAL A 72 16.78 -12.20 2.01
C VAL A 72 15.35 -12.26 1.47
N PRO A 73 15.10 -11.79 0.23
CA PRO A 73 13.76 -11.83 -0.35
C PRO A 73 13.35 -13.27 -0.77
N PRO A 74 12.05 -13.58 -0.83
CA PRO A 74 10.93 -12.71 -0.46
C PRO A 74 10.71 -12.62 1.05
N CYS A 75 10.15 -11.50 1.54
CA CYS A 75 9.68 -11.35 2.90
C CYS A 75 8.61 -12.41 3.21
N ARG A 76 8.76 -13.07 4.35
CA ARG A 76 7.83 -14.11 4.81
C ARG A 76 6.87 -13.53 5.84
N ILE A 77 5.66 -14.09 5.89
CA ILE A 77 4.60 -13.58 6.77
C ILE A 77 4.92 -13.71 8.27
N ASP A 78 5.73 -14.69 8.62
CA ASP A 78 6.15 -15.03 9.98
C ASP A 78 7.40 -14.28 10.47
N GLU A 79 8.03 -13.46 9.61
CA GLU A 79 9.18 -12.64 10.00
C GLU A 79 8.82 -11.60 11.07
N PRO A 80 9.81 -11.19 11.92
CA PRO A 80 9.61 -10.20 12.96
C PRO A 80 9.04 -8.88 12.44
N LEU A 81 8.26 -8.21 13.29
CA LEU A 81 7.67 -6.91 13.00
C LEU A 81 8.55 -5.80 13.57
N HIS A 82 8.90 -4.80 12.75
CA HIS A 82 9.77 -3.69 13.10
C HIS A 82 9.21 -2.38 12.52
N ALA A 83 8.27 -1.75 13.23
CA ALA A 83 7.72 -0.47 12.80
C ALA A 83 8.81 0.60 12.71
N GLN A 84 8.82 1.35 11.61
CA GLN A 84 9.76 2.45 11.36
C GLN A 84 9.06 3.82 11.41
N ASP A 85 7.73 3.84 11.44
CA ASP A 85 6.91 5.04 11.51
C ASP A 85 5.65 4.83 12.35
N ASN A 86 4.90 5.90 12.58
CA ASN A 86 3.64 5.85 13.33
C ASN A 86 2.59 4.96 12.63
N TYR A 87 2.54 5.00 11.31
CA TYR A 87 1.58 4.21 10.55
C TYR A 87 1.80 2.70 10.75
N ALA A 88 3.03 2.22 10.59
CA ALA A 88 3.37 0.82 10.83
C ALA A 88 3.12 0.40 12.29
N SER A 89 3.47 1.27 13.25
CA SER A 89 3.20 1.07 14.67
C SER A 89 1.70 0.91 14.94
N HIS A 90 0.86 1.77 14.35
CA HIS A 90 -0.60 1.67 14.46
C HIS A 90 -1.14 0.38 13.84
N LYS A 91 -0.60 -0.04 12.68
CA LYS A 91 -1.02 -1.32 12.05
C LYS A 91 -0.64 -2.52 12.94
N ILE A 92 0.56 -2.55 13.50
CA ILE A 92 0.99 -3.60 14.45
C ILE A 92 0.07 -3.66 15.67
N GLU A 93 -0.25 -2.51 16.26
CA GLU A 93 -1.16 -2.45 17.42
C GLU A 93 -2.56 -2.95 17.06
N CYS A 94 -3.09 -2.58 15.89
CA CYS A 94 -4.38 -3.08 15.41
C CYS A 94 -4.37 -4.59 15.17
N GLU A 95 -3.31 -5.12 14.52
CA GLU A 95 -3.15 -6.57 14.34
C GLU A 95 -3.12 -7.32 15.69
N LYS A 96 -2.42 -6.77 16.69
CA LYS A 96 -2.38 -7.32 18.03
C LYS A 96 -3.76 -7.37 18.69
N ARG A 97 -4.53 -6.29 18.61
CA ARG A 97 -5.91 -6.21 19.12
C ARG A 97 -6.83 -7.20 18.44
N LEU A 98 -6.72 -7.33 17.12
CA LEU A 98 -7.50 -8.31 16.36
C LEU A 98 -7.20 -9.74 16.80
N ARG A 99 -5.93 -10.11 16.94
CA ARG A 99 -5.53 -11.45 17.40
C ARG A 99 -5.95 -11.74 18.85
N ALA A 100 -6.07 -10.70 19.68
CA ALA A 100 -6.54 -10.83 21.07
C ALA A 100 -8.08 -10.83 21.19
N SER A 101 -8.80 -10.48 20.12
CA SER A 101 -10.25 -10.42 20.11
C SER A 101 -10.89 -11.79 19.81
N ASN A 102 -12.18 -11.93 20.15
CA ASN A 102 -12.97 -13.14 19.87
C ASN A 102 -13.79 -13.03 18.57
N ILE A 103 -13.61 -11.95 17.78
CA ILE A 103 -14.31 -11.78 16.52
C ILE A 103 -13.66 -12.57 15.39
N PRO A 104 -14.38 -12.97 14.33
CA PRO A 104 -13.74 -13.52 13.13
C PRO A 104 -13.03 -12.40 12.36
N TRP A 105 -11.77 -12.63 11.98
CA TRP A 105 -10.95 -11.65 11.27
C TRP A 105 -10.05 -12.30 10.21
N VAL A 106 -9.65 -11.51 9.22
CA VAL A 106 -8.51 -11.76 8.35
C VAL A 106 -7.68 -10.49 8.24
N ILE A 107 -6.36 -10.61 8.37
CA ILE A 107 -5.41 -9.50 8.23
C ILE A 107 -4.74 -9.62 6.87
N LEU A 108 -4.79 -8.54 6.08
CA LEU A 108 -4.21 -8.47 4.73
C LEU A 108 -3.09 -7.43 4.72
N ARG A 109 -1.82 -7.87 4.78
CA ARG A 109 -0.64 -6.98 4.68
C ARG A 109 -0.41 -6.61 3.22
N ILE A 110 -0.77 -5.39 2.88
CA ILE A 110 -0.76 -4.85 1.52
C ILE A 110 0.63 -4.36 1.15
N GLY A 111 1.10 -4.70 -0.05
CA GLY A 111 2.29 -4.15 -0.69
C GLY A 111 2.09 -2.72 -1.20
N ALA A 112 2.93 -2.29 -2.14
CA ALA A 112 2.82 -0.96 -2.73
C ALA A 112 1.57 -0.85 -3.62
N CYS A 113 0.48 -0.33 -3.06
CA CYS A 113 -0.79 -0.14 -3.75
C CYS A 113 -0.95 1.34 -4.13
N VAL A 114 -0.66 1.67 -5.38
CA VAL A 114 -0.72 3.04 -5.91
C VAL A 114 -1.71 3.09 -7.07
N ASP A 115 -2.68 4.01 -6.99
CA ASP A 115 -3.64 4.26 -8.08
C ASP A 115 -3.05 5.24 -9.10
N ALA A 116 -2.80 4.75 -10.32
CA ALA A 116 -2.28 5.55 -11.43
C ALA A 116 -3.21 6.72 -11.84
N LEU A 117 -4.49 6.61 -11.55
CA LEU A 117 -5.51 7.51 -12.08
C LEU A 117 -5.85 8.66 -11.13
N ASN A 118 -5.63 8.50 -9.82
CA ASN A 118 -6.12 9.39 -8.76
C ASN A 118 -5.05 10.10 -7.92
N VAL A 119 -3.87 10.38 -8.48
CA VAL A 119 -2.86 11.20 -7.78
C VAL A 119 -3.39 12.63 -7.64
N LYS A 120 -3.75 13.03 -6.43
CA LYS A 120 -4.25 14.37 -6.12
C LYS A 120 -3.15 15.42 -6.27
N ALA A 121 -3.52 16.59 -6.82
CA ALA A 121 -2.57 17.65 -7.18
C ALA A 121 -1.88 18.34 -5.98
N GLY A 122 -2.42 18.24 -4.75
CA GLY A 122 -1.96 19.04 -3.62
C GLY A 122 -0.64 18.60 -2.97
N ASP A 123 -0.28 17.30 -3.09
CA ASP A 123 0.87 16.72 -2.38
C ASP A 123 2.04 16.34 -3.31
N GLN A 124 2.00 16.78 -4.58
CA GLN A 124 2.94 16.34 -5.61
C GLN A 124 4.39 16.72 -5.30
N GLU A 125 4.63 17.89 -4.73
CA GLU A 125 6.00 18.35 -4.42
C GLU A 125 6.62 17.52 -3.29
N ALA A 126 5.91 17.33 -2.19
CA ALA A 126 6.37 16.53 -1.07
C ALA A 126 6.57 15.06 -1.47
N MET A 127 5.67 14.52 -2.29
CA MET A 127 5.78 13.17 -2.84
C MET A 127 7.00 13.03 -3.76
N LEU A 128 7.27 14.00 -4.64
CA LEU A 128 8.44 13.99 -5.51
C LEU A 128 9.75 14.09 -4.70
N ARG A 129 9.81 14.96 -3.69
CA ARG A 129 10.97 15.07 -2.79
C ARG A 129 11.23 13.74 -2.10
N HIS A 130 10.22 13.15 -1.47
CA HIS A 130 10.34 11.86 -0.82
C HIS A 130 10.74 10.75 -1.78
N MET A 131 10.18 10.74 -3.00
CA MET A 131 10.55 9.77 -4.03
C MET A 131 12.06 9.79 -4.33
N PHE A 132 12.66 10.97 -4.33
CA PHE A 132 14.08 11.11 -4.62
C PHE A 132 15.01 10.87 -3.43
N THR A 133 14.53 10.81 -2.17
CA THR A 133 15.38 10.46 -1.02
C THR A 133 15.70 8.98 -0.96
N LEU A 134 14.85 8.13 -1.56
CA LEU A 134 14.94 6.69 -1.41
C LEU A 134 16.04 6.05 -2.26
N ASP A 135 16.56 4.91 -1.75
CA ASP A 135 17.53 4.08 -2.43
C ASP A 135 16.92 3.42 -3.68
N VAL A 136 17.63 3.50 -4.80
CA VAL A 136 17.19 2.98 -6.11
C VAL A 136 17.02 1.47 -6.13
N ASP A 137 17.75 0.73 -5.29
CA ASP A 137 17.72 -0.73 -5.20
C ASP A 137 16.66 -1.24 -4.21
N THR A 138 15.92 -0.33 -3.56
CA THR A 138 14.81 -0.71 -2.70
C THR A 138 13.85 -1.62 -3.46
N ARG A 139 13.61 -2.82 -2.90
CA ARG A 139 12.69 -3.80 -3.49
C ARG A 139 11.25 -3.37 -3.27
N ILE A 140 10.45 -3.40 -4.32
CA ILE A 140 9.03 -3.06 -4.29
C ILE A 140 8.21 -4.14 -5.00
N GLU A 141 7.16 -4.61 -4.38
CA GLU A 141 6.14 -5.42 -5.04
C GLU A 141 4.86 -4.60 -5.17
N TYR A 142 4.51 -4.33 -6.40
CA TYR A 142 3.31 -3.56 -6.71
C TYR A 142 2.05 -4.42 -6.54
N LEU A 143 1.02 -3.83 -5.95
CA LEU A 143 -0.33 -4.38 -5.90
C LEU A 143 -1.28 -3.46 -6.67
N HIS A 144 -1.95 -3.99 -7.69
CA HIS A 144 -2.97 -3.23 -8.40
C HIS A 144 -4.21 -3.01 -7.51
N PRO A 145 -4.81 -1.79 -7.43
CA PRO A 145 -6.00 -1.55 -6.62
C PRO A 145 -7.19 -2.48 -6.94
N HIS A 146 -7.35 -2.83 -8.20
CA HIS A 146 -8.35 -3.83 -8.63
C HIS A 146 -8.05 -5.21 -8.03
N ASP A 147 -6.79 -5.66 -8.06
CA ASP A 147 -6.39 -6.95 -7.47
C ASP A 147 -6.60 -6.94 -5.95
N ALA A 148 -6.31 -5.81 -5.29
CA ALA A 148 -6.61 -5.63 -3.86
C ALA A 148 -8.11 -5.76 -3.56
N ALA A 149 -8.96 -5.15 -4.39
CA ALA A 149 -10.41 -5.23 -4.24
C ALA A 149 -10.93 -6.66 -4.44
N ILE A 150 -10.40 -7.40 -5.44
CA ILE A 150 -10.72 -8.82 -5.65
C ILE A 150 -10.30 -9.65 -4.44
N ALA A 151 -9.08 -9.46 -3.91
CA ALA A 151 -8.62 -10.20 -2.74
C ALA A 151 -9.55 -9.98 -1.52
N MET A 152 -9.93 -8.72 -1.26
CA MET A 152 -10.84 -8.39 -0.18
C MET A 152 -12.23 -8.98 -0.40
N SER A 153 -12.77 -8.92 -1.62
CA SER A 153 -14.05 -9.51 -1.98
C SER A 153 -14.04 -11.03 -1.80
N ASN A 154 -13.00 -11.71 -2.33
CA ASN A 154 -12.91 -13.16 -2.22
C ASN A 154 -12.66 -13.64 -0.79
N ALA A 155 -12.11 -12.80 0.08
CA ALA A 155 -11.99 -13.10 1.51
C ALA A 155 -13.34 -13.17 2.23
N LEU A 156 -14.38 -12.50 1.73
CA LEU A 156 -15.71 -12.49 2.36
C LEU A 156 -16.39 -13.87 2.34
N ASP A 157 -16.16 -14.61 1.26
CA ASP A 157 -16.81 -15.90 1.00
C ASP A 157 -15.91 -17.12 1.26
N ASN A 158 -14.67 -16.88 1.75
CA ASN A 158 -13.71 -17.94 1.99
C ASN A 158 -13.42 -18.17 3.49
N PRO A 159 -14.07 -19.16 4.14
CA PRO A 159 -13.85 -19.40 5.57
C PRO A 159 -12.40 -19.86 5.90
N ALA A 160 -11.63 -20.33 4.91
CA ALA A 160 -10.25 -20.76 5.12
C ALA A 160 -9.28 -19.60 5.43
N VAL A 161 -9.70 -18.34 5.23
CA VAL A 161 -8.88 -17.17 5.58
C VAL A 161 -9.13 -16.64 7.00
N ILE A 162 -10.16 -17.13 7.69
CA ILE A 162 -10.50 -16.67 9.05
C ILE A 162 -9.35 -17.00 10.00
N GLY A 163 -8.88 -15.99 10.75
CA GLY A 163 -7.75 -16.10 11.65
C GLY A 163 -6.38 -16.08 10.96
N LYS A 164 -6.32 -15.83 9.65
CA LYS A 164 -5.06 -15.76 8.91
C LYS A 164 -4.57 -14.32 8.72
N THR A 165 -3.24 -14.19 8.68
CA THR A 165 -2.55 -13.01 8.18
C THR A 165 -1.92 -13.37 6.84
N LEU A 166 -2.22 -12.61 5.78
CA LEU A 166 -1.81 -12.91 4.42
C LEU A 166 -1.15 -11.67 3.79
N PHE A 167 -0.15 -11.88 2.93
CA PHE A 167 0.38 -10.81 2.09
C PHE A 167 -0.50 -10.57 0.86
N LEU A 168 -0.66 -9.31 0.47
CA LEU A 168 -1.24 -8.93 -0.81
C LEU A 168 -0.21 -8.18 -1.66
N GLY A 169 0.30 -8.84 -2.68
CA GLY A 169 1.14 -8.32 -3.75
C GLY A 169 0.75 -9.00 -5.06
N SER A 170 1.01 -8.37 -6.19
CA SER A 170 0.61 -8.96 -7.48
C SER A 170 1.60 -10.00 -8.03
N GLY A 171 2.44 -10.59 -7.17
CA GLY A 171 3.33 -11.70 -7.48
C GLY A 171 4.60 -11.31 -8.23
N LYS A 172 5.37 -12.32 -8.66
CA LYS A 172 6.71 -12.15 -9.25
C LYS A 172 6.77 -11.19 -10.44
N SER A 173 5.74 -11.13 -11.27
CA SER A 173 5.67 -10.22 -12.42
C SER A 173 5.54 -8.75 -12.01
N SER A 174 5.22 -8.48 -10.74
CA SER A 174 5.06 -7.15 -10.17
C SER A 174 6.17 -6.80 -9.18
N GLN A 175 7.19 -7.65 -9.05
CA GLN A 175 8.40 -7.41 -8.27
C GLN A 175 9.40 -6.61 -9.10
N THR A 176 9.87 -5.49 -8.55
CA THR A 176 10.76 -4.57 -9.25
C THR A 176 11.65 -3.83 -8.25
N SER A 177 12.59 -2.99 -8.72
CA SER A 177 13.30 -2.02 -7.89
C SER A 177 12.57 -0.68 -7.86
N TRP A 178 12.92 0.16 -6.89
CA TRP A 178 12.38 1.52 -6.79
C TRP A 178 12.64 2.32 -8.06
N LEU A 179 13.87 2.27 -8.59
CA LEU A 179 14.24 2.98 -9.82
C LEU A 179 13.34 2.59 -11.00
N GLU A 180 13.15 1.29 -11.21
CA GLU A 180 12.31 0.82 -12.31
C GLU A 180 10.84 1.20 -12.13
N PHE A 181 10.33 1.11 -10.91
CA PHE A 181 8.95 1.49 -10.61
C PHE A 181 8.70 2.98 -10.87
N VAL A 182 9.56 3.87 -10.34
CA VAL A 182 9.35 5.32 -10.51
C VAL A 182 9.56 5.77 -11.95
N ASN A 183 10.37 5.06 -12.73
CA ASN A 183 10.61 5.36 -14.15
C ASN A 183 9.45 4.95 -15.07
N ILE A 184 8.49 4.15 -14.62
CA ILE A 184 7.31 3.79 -15.43
C ILE A 184 6.55 5.04 -15.89
N MET A 185 6.29 5.98 -14.99
CA MET A 185 5.52 7.18 -15.31
C MET A 185 6.28 8.12 -16.27
N PRO A 186 7.53 8.56 -16.03
CA PRO A 186 8.30 9.37 -16.96
C PRO A 186 8.46 8.72 -18.34
N ARG A 187 8.72 7.41 -18.41
CA ARG A 187 8.79 6.67 -19.68
C ARG A 187 7.47 6.78 -20.45
N THR A 188 6.35 6.56 -19.77
CA THR A 188 5.00 6.64 -20.36
C THR A 188 4.67 8.03 -20.87
N MET A 189 5.13 9.08 -20.18
CA MET A 189 4.98 10.48 -20.59
C MET A 189 5.93 10.90 -21.72
N GLY A 190 6.89 10.05 -22.10
CA GLY A 190 7.92 10.39 -23.10
C GLY A 190 9.03 11.31 -22.58
N LEU A 191 9.22 11.37 -21.27
CA LEU A 191 10.25 12.20 -20.62
C LEU A 191 11.61 11.47 -20.51
N GLY A 192 11.64 10.16 -20.77
CA GLY A 192 12.81 9.31 -20.55
C GLY A 192 13.06 9.01 -19.07
N ASP A 193 14.12 8.25 -18.80
CA ASP A 193 14.44 7.79 -17.45
C ASP A 193 15.03 8.90 -16.58
N LEU A 194 14.65 8.90 -15.30
CA LEU A 194 15.32 9.68 -14.27
C LEU A 194 16.68 9.05 -13.97
N PRO A 195 17.79 9.83 -13.88
CA PRO A 195 19.12 9.29 -13.64
C PRO A 195 19.25 8.79 -12.20
N VAL A 196 20.01 7.71 -12.00
CA VAL A 196 20.33 7.14 -10.68
C VAL A 196 20.86 8.23 -9.72
N SER A 197 21.73 9.12 -10.24
CA SER A 197 22.31 10.21 -9.46
C SER A 197 21.32 11.24 -8.90
N ALA A 198 20.05 11.21 -9.31
CA ALA A 198 19.04 12.07 -8.74
C ALA A 198 18.46 11.55 -7.41
N PHE A 199 18.72 10.29 -7.09
CA PHE A 199 18.17 9.60 -5.92
C PHE A 199 19.16 9.60 -4.74
N GLY A 200 18.62 9.49 -3.53
CA GLY A 200 19.37 9.30 -2.30
C GLY A 200 19.60 7.82 -1.98
N HIS A 201 19.84 7.55 -0.70
CA HIS A 201 20.12 6.21 -0.18
C HIS A 201 19.29 5.87 1.06
N GLU A 202 18.18 6.60 1.27
CA GLU A 202 17.32 6.30 2.41
C GLU A 202 16.62 4.95 2.22
N PRO A 203 16.65 4.06 3.22
CA PRO A 203 15.94 2.80 3.13
C PRO A 203 14.43 3.04 3.21
N TYR A 204 13.65 2.14 2.60
CA TYR A 204 12.20 2.18 2.69
C TYR A 204 11.63 0.84 3.18
N TYR A 205 10.48 0.89 3.80
CA TYR A 205 9.82 -0.25 4.43
C TYR A 205 8.86 -0.97 3.46
N THR A 206 9.41 -1.42 2.33
CA THR A 206 8.73 -2.28 1.36
C THR A 206 9.65 -3.42 0.92
N ASP A 207 9.12 -4.50 0.37
CA ASP A 207 9.88 -5.66 -0.07
C ASP A 207 9.08 -6.47 -1.11
N TRP A 208 9.75 -7.45 -1.72
CA TRP A 208 9.09 -8.57 -2.39
C TRP A 208 8.54 -9.53 -1.35
N MET A 209 7.33 -10.04 -1.57
CA MET A 209 6.58 -10.82 -0.59
C MET A 209 6.36 -12.26 -1.05
N ASP A 210 6.30 -13.20 -0.11
CA ASP A 210 5.80 -14.54 -0.40
C ASP A 210 4.26 -14.51 -0.41
N THR A 211 3.70 -14.41 -1.60
CA THR A 211 2.25 -14.32 -1.82
C THR A 211 1.63 -15.63 -2.30
N ALA A 212 2.34 -16.76 -2.22
CA ALA A 212 1.86 -18.05 -2.74
C ALA A 212 0.57 -18.51 -2.05
N GLU A 213 0.53 -18.48 -0.72
CA GLU A 213 -0.66 -18.88 0.06
C GLU A 213 -1.85 -17.96 -0.22
N SER A 214 -1.62 -16.63 -0.22
CA SER A 214 -2.70 -15.67 -0.46
C SER A 214 -3.27 -15.79 -1.87
N GLN A 215 -2.43 -16.01 -2.89
CA GLN A 215 -2.90 -16.25 -4.24
C GLN A 215 -3.70 -17.55 -4.35
N GLN A 216 -3.27 -18.62 -3.68
CA GLN A 216 -4.01 -19.88 -3.65
C GLN A 216 -5.39 -19.73 -3.00
N LEU A 217 -5.47 -18.95 -1.90
CA LEU A 217 -6.71 -18.78 -1.15
C LEU A 217 -7.66 -17.75 -1.78
N LEU A 218 -7.12 -16.66 -2.35
CA LEU A 218 -7.89 -15.50 -2.76
C LEU A 218 -7.95 -15.27 -4.27
N ASN A 219 -7.09 -15.93 -5.06
CA ASN A 219 -7.07 -15.89 -6.54
C ASN A 219 -7.26 -14.45 -7.12
N PHE A 220 -6.41 -13.52 -6.71
CA PHE A 220 -6.60 -12.08 -6.95
C PHE A 220 -5.60 -11.46 -7.93
N GLN A 221 -4.46 -12.13 -8.22
CA GLN A 221 -3.39 -11.59 -9.06
C GLN A 221 -3.80 -11.61 -10.53
N GLN A 222 -4.38 -10.53 -11.05
CA GLN A 222 -4.92 -10.43 -12.41
C GLN A 222 -4.25 -9.34 -13.25
N LEU A 223 -4.18 -8.10 -12.74
CA LEU A 223 -3.69 -6.94 -13.49
C LEU A 223 -2.22 -6.64 -13.21
N GLY A 224 -1.83 -6.64 -11.95
CA GLY A 224 -0.46 -6.38 -11.50
C GLY A 224 0.18 -5.12 -12.07
N LEU A 225 1.50 -5.12 -12.18
CA LEU A 225 2.29 -4.00 -12.70
C LEU A 225 2.02 -3.73 -14.19
N ASP A 226 1.68 -4.73 -14.95
CA ASP A 226 1.36 -4.56 -16.38
C ASP A 226 -0.01 -3.88 -16.58
N GLY A 227 -0.98 -4.12 -15.69
CA GLY A 227 -2.22 -3.35 -15.64
C GLY A 227 -1.95 -1.87 -15.41
N TYR A 228 -1.14 -1.56 -14.39
CA TYR A 228 -0.71 -0.21 -14.09
C TYR A 228 -0.04 0.50 -15.28
N LYS A 229 0.89 -0.18 -15.96
CA LYS A 229 1.55 0.35 -17.17
C LYS A 229 0.54 0.65 -18.29
N ARG A 230 -0.43 -0.28 -18.51
CA ARG A 230 -1.47 -0.08 -19.54
C ARG A 230 -2.38 1.11 -19.22
N GLU A 231 -2.81 1.25 -17.97
CA GLU A 231 -3.64 2.37 -17.52
C GLU A 231 -2.93 3.71 -17.67
N LEU A 232 -1.66 3.79 -17.25
CA LEU A 232 -0.84 4.98 -17.47
C LEU A 232 -0.69 5.30 -18.97
N ALA A 233 -0.41 4.30 -19.81
CA ALA A 233 -0.28 4.50 -21.25
C ALA A 233 -1.56 5.04 -21.88
N GLN A 234 -2.73 4.55 -21.45
CA GLN A 234 -4.03 5.08 -21.87
C GLN A 234 -4.25 6.52 -21.41
N LYS A 235 -4.01 6.81 -20.14
CA LYS A 235 -4.17 8.14 -19.54
C LYS A 235 -3.32 9.19 -20.25
N TRP A 236 -2.07 8.85 -20.57
CA TRP A 236 -1.11 9.78 -21.16
C TRP A 236 -1.05 9.73 -22.69
N ARG A 237 -1.85 8.89 -23.36
CA ARG A 237 -1.77 8.65 -24.81
C ARG A 237 -1.75 9.93 -25.65
N PHE A 238 -2.62 10.88 -25.37
CA PHE A 238 -2.71 12.15 -26.10
C PHE A 238 -1.83 13.23 -25.47
N LEU A 239 -1.80 13.31 -24.15
CA LEU A 239 -1.01 14.32 -23.45
C LEU A 239 0.49 14.21 -23.76
N ARG A 240 1.03 13.01 -23.92
CA ARG A 240 2.46 12.83 -24.24
C ARG A 240 2.84 13.50 -25.57
N ILE A 241 1.93 13.53 -26.55
CA ILE A 241 2.16 14.20 -27.84
C ILE A 241 2.20 15.72 -27.63
N LEU A 242 1.25 16.24 -26.85
CA LEU A 242 1.16 17.67 -26.53
C LEU A 242 2.34 18.13 -25.64
N LEU A 243 2.79 17.30 -24.73
CA LEU A 243 3.90 17.60 -23.82
C LEU A 243 5.28 17.39 -24.46
N TRP A 244 5.36 16.71 -25.61
CA TRP A 244 6.63 16.35 -26.27
C TRP A 244 7.58 17.54 -26.50
N PRO A 245 7.13 18.74 -26.96
CA PRO A 245 8.01 19.91 -27.12
C PRO A 245 8.58 20.41 -25.77
N PHE A 246 7.88 20.18 -24.66
CA PHE A 246 8.22 20.67 -23.32
C PHE A 246 8.93 19.63 -22.47
N ARG A 247 9.19 18.42 -22.99
CA ARG A 247 9.72 17.28 -22.23
C ARG A 247 11.01 17.62 -21.45
N GLY A 248 11.92 18.40 -22.05
CA GLY A 248 13.16 18.81 -21.41
C GLY A 248 12.91 19.73 -20.21
N LEU A 249 11.97 20.68 -20.34
CA LEU A 249 11.60 21.60 -19.26
C LEU A 249 10.91 20.86 -18.11
N ILE A 250 9.97 19.96 -18.42
CA ILE A 250 9.27 19.16 -17.43
C ILE A 250 10.26 18.30 -16.65
N ARG A 251 11.13 17.56 -17.38
CA ARG A 251 12.19 16.74 -16.75
C ARG A 251 13.13 17.57 -15.89
N HIS A 252 13.58 18.73 -16.38
CA HIS A 252 14.43 19.64 -15.61
C HIS A 252 13.73 20.09 -14.32
N ARG A 253 12.44 20.39 -14.39
CA ARG A 253 11.63 20.81 -13.23
C ARG A 253 11.47 19.66 -12.21
N MET A 254 11.26 18.43 -12.66
CA MET A 254 11.24 17.25 -11.77
C MET A 254 12.57 17.06 -11.06
N LEU A 255 13.68 17.18 -11.77
CA LEU A 255 15.04 17.01 -11.22
C LEU A 255 15.45 18.14 -10.25
N LYS A 256 14.70 19.25 -10.13
CA LYS A 256 14.92 20.23 -9.06
C LYS A 256 14.63 19.68 -7.67
N PHE A 257 13.82 18.63 -7.57
CA PHE A 257 13.51 17.95 -6.32
C PHE A 257 14.44 16.79 -5.99
N SER A 258 15.52 16.58 -6.79
CA SER A 258 16.50 15.51 -6.57
C SER A 258 17.23 15.66 -5.23
N ALA A 259 17.62 14.55 -4.62
CA ALA A 259 18.33 14.49 -3.35
C ALA A 259 19.68 15.26 -3.35
N GLN A 260 20.31 15.46 -4.53
CA GLN A 260 21.57 16.20 -4.66
C GLN A 260 21.42 17.74 -4.56
N LYS A 261 20.20 18.27 -4.58
CA LYS A 261 19.91 19.69 -4.55
C LYS A 261 19.16 20.14 -3.28
N ALA A 262 18.88 19.23 -2.40
CA ALA A 262 18.34 19.43 -1.07
C ALA A 262 19.50 19.44 -0.05
#